data_14da07d8ad44156d3e644a37b752e541
#
_entry.id   14da07d8ad44156d3e644a37b752e541
#
_cell.length_a   1.000
_cell.length_b   1.000
_cell.length_c   1.000
_cell.angle_alpha   90.00
_cell.angle_beta   90.00
_cell.angle_gamma   90.00
#
_symmetry.space_group_name_H-M   'P 1'
#
loop_
_entity.id
_entity.type
_entity.pdbx_description
1 polymer ?
#
loop_
_entity_poly.entity_id
_entity_poly.type
_entity_poly.pdbx_seq_one_letter_code
_entity_poly.pdbx_strand_id
1 'polypeptide(L)'
;MVPAHGGRAAEPVYRPILASRRGELEALGHLDDVVTSLLAPVLQVSILDSYTLDVLGRLPTGLLPAVDVTGLPDAPETELARWGVPLVPVIGLADSDRRLVAHGAAARGHAHRAVVRLRVGQDRAGPDATTAAVERVWRLARLVPEQCDLLLDAGDVCCAADVRLAEPRLRRLLEWARRHAWRSVSVAAGGMPPAVSGLPTDEPVRLDRWDWRLWQRLADLGVGYGDYGVGSAVPGADQPGDRLPTVRYTTDDAWWVYRWSRRGGRGDDRFADLCRALVSAPHWPAAGADFSWGDHEIVRRARRGAGAGSASNWAAWSTSHHLAHVLATLARPGREARPEPWRSGQPAAERGRPARPHRGGETRRAG
;
A
#
# COMPACT_ATOMS: atom_id res chain seq x y z
N MET A 1 -20.10 28.45 25.65
CA MET A 1 -19.02 27.51 26.06
C MET A 1 -19.30 26.22 25.33
N VAL A 2 -18.65 26.04 24.17
CA VAL A 2 -18.78 24.85 23.29
C VAL A 2 -17.69 23.87 23.70
N PRO A 3 -17.98 22.60 24.00
CA PRO A 3 -16.93 21.64 24.30
C PRO A 3 -16.17 21.32 23.02
N ALA A 4 -14.89 21.58 23.01
CA ALA A 4 -13.96 21.12 21.97
C ALA A 4 -13.86 19.59 22.05
N HIS A 5 -14.64 18.90 21.25
CA HIS A 5 -14.38 17.50 20.96
C HIS A 5 -13.18 17.46 20.01
N GLY A 6 -12.00 17.31 20.60
CA GLY A 6 -10.79 16.89 19.88
C GLY A 6 -11.00 15.46 19.36
N GLY A 7 -11.71 15.32 18.25
CA GLY A 7 -11.80 14.08 17.52
C GLY A 7 -10.40 13.72 17.03
N ARG A 8 -9.82 12.64 17.57
CA ARG A 8 -8.61 12.02 17.05
C ARG A 8 -8.87 11.75 15.57
N ALA A 9 -8.11 12.37 14.66
CA ALA A 9 -8.23 12.12 13.23
C ALA A 9 -8.19 10.60 13.00
N ALA A 10 -9.13 10.09 12.21
CA ALA A 10 -9.18 8.66 11.91
C ALA A 10 -7.81 8.22 11.39
N GLU A 11 -7.22 7.19 11.99
CA GLU A 11 -5.96 6.67 11.51
C GLU A 11 -6.15 6.12 10.08
N PRO A 12 -5.23 6.39 9.15
CA PRO A 12 -5.35 5.89 7.78
C PRO A 12 -5.36 4.37 7.79
N VAL A 13 -6.36 3.80 7.15
CA VAL A 13 -6.60 2.36 7.11
C VAL A 13 -5.76 1.70 6.02
N TYR A 14 -5.40 2.45 4.98
CA TYR A 14 -4.71 1.95 3.79
C TYR A 14 -3.49 2.79 3.43
N ARG A 15 -2.35 2.12 3.22
CA ARG A 15 -1.07 2.75 2.89
C ARG A 15 -0.45 2.10 1.63
N PRO A 16 -0.93 2.45 0.42
CA PRO A 16 -0.32 1.96 -0.81
C PRO A 16 1.05 2.59 -1.04
N ILE A 17 1.98 1.79 -1.58
CA ILE A 17 3.26 2.25 -2.10
C ILE A 17 3.12 2.35 -3.62
N LEU A 18 3.11 3.57 -4.14
CA LEU A 18 2.88 3.85 -5.55
C LEU A 18 4.14 4.47 -6.17
N ALA A 19 4.46 4.09 -7.39
CA ALA A 19 5.46 4.81 -8.16
C ALA A 19 4.95 6.22 -8.50
N SER A 20 5.83 7.22 -8.56
CA SER A 20 5.47 8.56 -9.00
C SER A 20 5.37 8.66 -10.52
N ARG A 21 4.68 7.69 -11.14
CA ARG A 21 4.43 7.67 -12.57
C ARG A 21 3.10 8.33 -12.89
N ARG A 22 2.97 8.78 -14.13
CA ARG A 22 1.78 9.51 -14.59
C ARG A 22 0.47 8.80 -14.28
N GLY A 23 0.41 7.47 -14.46
CA GLY A 23 -0.82 6.71 -14.24
C GLY A 23 -1.26 6.67 -12.78
N GLU A 24 -0.34 6.41 -11.87
CA GLU A 24 -0.60 6.36 -10.43
C GLU A 24 -0.95 7.76 -9.88
N LEU A 25 -0.24 8.78 -10.32
CA LEU A 25 -0.50 10.17 -9.92
C LEU A 25 -1.86 10.66 -10.43
N GLU A 26 -2.23 10.33 -11.67
CA GLU A 26 -3.53 10.65 -12.25
C GLU A 26 -4.67 9.97 -11.47
N ALA A 27 -4.50 8.69 -11.08
CA ALA A 27 -5.47 7.97 -10.26
C ALA A 27 -5.71 8.63 -8.90
N LEU A 28 -4.65 9.12 -8.25
CA LEU A 28 -4.76 9.85 -6.97
C LEU A 28 -5.51 11.18 -7.13
N GLY A 29 -5.34 11.86 -8.27
CA GLY A 29 -6.04 13.12 -8.57
C GLY A 29 -7.55 12.98 -8.78
N HIS A 30 -8.04 11.75 -9.00
CA HIS A 30 -9.46 11.43 -9.18
C HIS A 30 -10.11 10.78 -7.96
N LEU A 31 -9.47 10.84 -6.78
CA LEU A 31 -10.07 10.35 -5.54
C LEU A 31 -11.09 11.35 -4.98
N ASP A 32 -12.19 10.84 -4.44
CA ASP A 32 -13.14 11.64 -3.69
C ASP A 32 -12.56 12.09 -2.34
N ASP A 33 -12.88 13.32 -1.94
CA ASP A 33 -12.44 13.89 -0.66
C ASP A 33 -12.84 13.04 0.56
N VAL A 34 -13.96 12.33 0.47
CA VAL A 34 -14.46 11.44 1.55
C VAL A 34 -13.48 10.30 1.85
N VAL A 35 -12.83 9.75 0.83
CA VAL A 35 -11.92 8.59 0.98
C VAL A 35 -10.47 9.00 1.25
N THR A 36 -10.11 10.27 1.02
CA THR A 36 -8.72 10.74 1.20
C THR A 36 -8.25 10.63 2.65
N SER A 37 -9.15 10.78 3.64
CA SER A 37 -8.82 10.66 5.07
C SER A 37 -8.44 9.23 5.50
N LEU A 38 -8.84 8.22 4.73
CA LEU A 38 -8.55 6.80 4.99
C LEU A 38 -7.28 6.33 4.26
N LEU A 39 -6.73 7.16 3.39
CA LEU A 39 -5.61 6.84 2.52
C LEU A 39 -4.35 7.61 2.93
N ALA A 40 -3.24 6.91 3.08
CA ALA A 40 -1.92 7.52 3.35
C ALA A 40 -0.90 6.97 2.35
N PRO A 41 -0.93 7.42 1.07
CA PRO A 41 -0.09 6.86 0.04
C PRO A 41 1.38 7.18 0.29
N VAL A 42 2.24 6.22 -0.04
CA VAL A 42 3.69 6.39 -0.15
C VAL A 42 4.03 6.51 -1.63
N LEU A 43 4.57 7.64 -2.05
CA LEU A 43 5.00 7.88 -3.41
C LEU A 43 6.51 7.66 -3.55
N GLN A 44 6.89 6.63 -4.30
CA GLN A 44 8.29 6.36 -4.62
C GLN A 44 8.72 7.23 -5.80
N VAL A 45 9.55 8.23 -5.53
CA VAL A 45 10.08 9.12 -6.57
C VAL A 45 11.45 8.62 -7.01
N SER A 46 11.51 8.16 -8.26
CA SER A 46 12.76 7.73 -8.91
C SER A 46 13.31 8.75 -9.90
N ILE A 47 12.47 9.66 -10.35
CA ILE A 47 12.82 10.79 -11.22
C ILE A 47 12.09 12.01 -10.68
N LEU A 48 12.83 13.09 -10.43
CA LEU A 48 12.27 14.36 -10.04
C LEU A 48 12.14 15.25 -11.28
N ASP A 49 10.93 15.50 -11.70
CA ASP A 49 10.60 16.38 -12.81
C ASP A 49 9.51 17.39 -12.40
N SER A 50 9.27 18.39 -13.26
CA SER A 50 8.26 19.42 -13.04
C SER A 50 6.84 18.84 -12.97
N TYR A 51 6.58 17.77 -13.72
CA TYR A 51 5.28 17.11 -13.72
C TYR A 51 4.97 16.49 -12.35
N THR A 52 5.93 15.78 -11.75
CA THR A 52 5.79 15.19 -10.41
C THR A 52 5.47 16.26 -9.37
N LEU A 53 6.21 17.37 -9.37
CA LEU A 53 6.00 18.48 -8.43
C LEU A 53 4.64 19.15 -8.63
N ASP A 54 4.24 19.40 -9.90
CA ASP A 54 2.97 20.00 -10.23
C ASP A 54 1.77 19.14 -9.78
N VAL A 55 1.85 17.83 -9.98
CA VAL A 55 0.79 16.91 -9.53
C VAL A 55 0.75 16.82 -8.01
N LEU A 56 1.89 16.73 -7.33
CA LEU A 56 1.94 16.72 -5.86
C LEU A 56 1.27 17.98 -5.28
N GLY A 57 1.47 19.14 -5.91
CA GLY A 57 0.83 20.41 -5.49
C GLY A 57 -0.68 20.49 -5.76
N ARG A 58 -1.23 19.57 -6.57
CA ARG A 58 -2.65 19.53 -6.96
C ARG A 58 -3.42 18.32 -6.45
N LEU A 59 -2.81 17.51 -5.59
CA LEU A 59 -3.52 16.39 -4.99
C LEU A 59 -4.76 16.86 -4.21
N PRO A 60 -5.81 16.03 -4.08
CA PRO A 60 -7.03 16.40 -3.37
C PRO A 60 -6.75 16.92 -1.97
N THR A 61 -7.53 17.93 -1.56
CA THR A 61 -7.42 18.52 -0.23
C THR A 61 -7.63 17.45 0.85
N GLY A 62 -6.69 17.36 1.79
CA GLY A 62 -6.74 16.33 2.83
C GLY A 62 -5.90 15.09 2.54
N LEU A 63 -5.46 14.87 1.30
CA LEU A 63 -4.50 13.82 0.97
C LEU A 63 -3.07 14.32 1.20
N LEU A 64 -2.44 13.86 2.28
CA LEU A 64 -1.05 14.17 2.59
C LEU A 64 -0.15 12.98 2.21
N PRO A 65 0.54 13.01 1.06
CA PRO A 65 1.35 11.89 0.61
C PRO A 65 2.63 11.79 1.44
N ALA A 66 3.05 10.55 1.73
CA ALA A 66 4.41 10.27 2.16
C ALA A 66 5.29 10.11 0.92
N VAL A 67 6.49 10.72 0.91
CA VAL A 67 7.37 10.75 -0.26
C VAL A 67 8.67 10.03 0.04
N ASP A 68 8.94 8.97 -0.73
CA ASP A 68 10.17 8.16 -0.68
C ASP A 68 11.10 8.57 -1.83
N VAL A 69 12.23 9.18 -1.47
CA VAL A 69 13.26 9.63 -2.41
C VAL A 69 14.51 8.75 -2.39
N THR A 70 14.43 7.53 -1.84
CA THR A 70 15.59 6.61 -1.84
C THR A 70 16.07 6.25 -3.24
N GLY A 71 15.22 6.37 -4.27
CA GLY A 71 15.58 6.21 -5.68
C GLY A 71 16.32 7.40 -6.29
N LEU A 72 16.40 8.55 -5.61
CA LEU A 72 17.10 9.75 -6.08
C LEU A 72 18.50 9.84 -5.47
N PRO A 73 19.45 10.53 -6.15
CA PRO A 73 20.73 10.85 -5.57
C PRO A 73 20.60 11.58 -4.23
N ASP A 74 21.54 11.37 -3.32
CA ASP A 74 21.60 12.13 -2.07
C ASP A 74 22.28 13.48 -2.31
N ALA A 75 21.50 14.46 -2.75
CA ALA A 75 21.97 15.76 -3.19
C ALA A 75 21.03 16.88 -2.68
N PRO A 76 21.51 18.14 -2.55
CA PRO A 76 20.69 19.25 -2.03
C PRO A 76 19.42 19.52 -2.82
N GLU A 77 19.45 19.33 -4.14
CA GLU A 77 18.29 19.52 -5.04
C GLU A 77 17.18 18.50 -4.83
N THR A 78 17.48 17.36 -4.22
CA THR A 78 16.50 16.30 -3.91
C THR A 78 15.95 16.40 -2.49
N GLU A 79 16.30 17.45 -1.73
CA GLU A 79 15.81 17.67 -0.38
C GLU A 79 14.32 18.06 -0.39
N LEU A 80 13.47 17.24 0.25
CA LEU A 80 12.02 17.41 0.28
C LEU A 80 11.54 18.77 0.79
N ALA A 81 12.28 19.39 1.72
CA ALA A 81 11.95 20.71 2.25
C ALA A 81 11.98 21.82 1.18
N ARG A 82 12.67 21.59 0.06
CA ARG A 82 12.79 22.55 -1.04
C ARG A 82 11.69 22.43 -2.09
N TRP A 83 10.87 21.38 -2.02
CA TRP A 83 9.83 21.14 -3.02
C TRP A 83 8.64 22.09 -2.90
N GLY A 84 8.46 22.74 -1.76
CA GLY A 84 7.41 23.74 -1.55
C GLY A 84 5.99 23.17 -1.52
N VAL A 85 5.85 21.84 -1.38
CA VAL A 85 4.55 21.15 -1.30
C VAL A 85 4.40 20.45 0.05
N PRO A 86 3.19 20.38 0.62
CA PRO A 86 2.93 19.64 1.84
C PRO A 86 3.16 18.14 1.62
N LEU A 87 4.03 17.52 2.42
CA LEU A 87 4.35 16.10 2.33
C LEU A 87 4.87 15.54 3.66
N VAL A 88 4.91 14.22 3.76
CA VAL A 88 5.54 13.48 4.85
C VAL A 88 6.79 12.78 4.30
N PRO A 89 7.99 12.99 4.85
CA PRO A 89 9.17 12.27 4.39
C PRO A 89 9.08 10.79 4.74
N VAL A 90 9.50 9.92 3.81
CA VAL A 90 9.78 8.50 4.07
C VAL A 90 11.26 8.36 4.37
N ILE A 91 11.59 7.71 5.46
CA ILE A 91 12.95 7.53 5.98
C ILE A 91 13.30 6.05 5.94
N GLY A 92 14.39 5.72 5.24
CA GLY A 92 14.99 4.39 5.25
C GLY A 92 16.04 4.26 6.36
N LEU A 93 16.23 3.05 6.91
CA LEU A 93 17.26 2.80 7.94
C LEU A 93 18.68 2.98 7.42
N ALA A 94 18.88 2.79 6.10
CA ALA A 94 20.17 2.94 5.43
C ALA A 94 20.44 4.35 4.90
N ASP A 95 19.54 5.31 5.13
CA ASP A 95 19.73 6.70 4.69
C ASP A 95 21.00 7.31 5.33
N SER A 96 21.69 8.15 4.56
CA SER A 96 22.86 8.88 5.04
C SER A 96 22.49 9.85 6.18
N ASP A 97 23.45 10.21 7.02
CA ASP A 97 23.25 11.19 8.10
C ASP A 97 22.73 12.52 7.55
N ARG A 98 23.25 12.97 6.39
CA ARG A 98 22.78 14.17 5.70
C ARG A 98 21.30 14.06 5.32
N ARG A 99 20.90 12.95 4.70
CA ARG A 99 19.52 12.71 4.27
C ARG A 99 18.58 12.63 5.47
N LEU A 100 18.99 11.99 6.57
CA LEU A 100 18.22 11.94 7.81
C LEU A 100 17.96 13.33 8.40
N VAL A 101 18.98 14.19 8.42
CA VAL A 101 18.83 15.59 8.88
C VAL A 101 17.87 16.37 7.97
N ALA A 102 18.00 16.22 6.64
CA ALA A 102 17.13 16.87 5.65
C ALA A 102 15.68 16.41 5.78
N HIS A 103 15.44 15.11 5.95
CA HIS A 103 14.09 14.56 6.17
C HIS A 103 13.47 15.07 7.48
N GLY A 104 14.26 15.19 8.54
CA GLY A 104 13.81 15.81 9.79
C GLY A 104 13.41 17.27 9.61
N ALA A 105 14.13 18.02 8.80
CA ALA A 105 13.76 19.41 8.46
C ALA A 105 12.44 19.46 7.68
N ALA A 106 12.26 18.59 6.68
CA ALA A 106 11.02 18.49 5.92
C ALA A 106 9.83 18.10 6.81
N ALA A 107 10.00 17.12 7.71
CA ALA A 107 8.97 16.72 8.66
C ALA A 107 8.49 17.89 9.53
N ARG A 108 9.41 18.69 10.07
CA ARG A 108 9.09 19.86 10.92
C ARG A 108 8.43 20.99 10.13
N GLY A 109 8.76 21.12 8.84
CA GLY A 109 8.21 22.18 7.98
C GLY A 109 6.73 22.00 7.67
N HIS A 110 6.19 20.77 7.76
CA HIS A 110 4.81 20.47 7.36
C HIS A 110 4.00 19.83 8.48
N ALA A 111 4.14 18.53 8.67
CA ALA A 111 3.20 17.76 9.49
C ALA A 111 3.76 17.32 10.86
N HIS A 112 5.01 17.66 11.20
CA HIS A 112 5.75 17.07 12.32
C HIS A 112 5.66 15.55 12.35
N ARG A 113 5.76 14.92 11.18
CA ARG A 113 5.49 13.50 10.96
C ARG A 113 6.46 12.93 9.92
N ALA A 114 6.84 11.67 10.08
CA ALA A 114 7.58 10.89 9.10
C ALA A 114 7.05 9.46 9.00
N VAL A 115 7.37 8.78 7.90
CA VAL A 115 7.20 7.33 7.76
C VAL A 115 8.58 6.69 7.83
N VAL A 116 8.82 5.82 8.80
CA VAL A 116 10.02 4.98 8.84
C VAL A 116 9.69 3.69 8.10
N ARG A 117 10.34 3.48 6.96
CA ARG A 117 10.16 2.29 6.11
C ARG A 117 11.27 1.29 6.38
N LEU A 118 10.88 0.09 6.84
CA LEU A 118 11.77 -1.04 7.08
C LEU A 118 11.50 -2.12 6.02
N ARG A 119 12.50 -2.40 5.18
CA ARG A 119 12.40 -3.43 4.13
C ARG A 119 12.84 -4.78 4.70
N VAL A 120 11.88 -5.66 4.96
CA VAL A 120 12.04 -6.92 5.70
C VAL A 120 13.06 -7.89 5.10
N GLY A 121 13.31 -7.81 3.80
CA GLY A 121 14.29 -8.65 3.09
C GLY A 121 15.71 -8.06 3.01
N GLN A 122 15.83 -6.76 3.13
CA GLN A 122 17.08 -6.01 2.95
C GLN A 122 17.71 -5.64 4.29
N ASP A 123 16.90 -5.23 5.26
CA ASP A 123 17.32 -4.87 6.60
C ASP A 123 17.43 -6.14 7.46
N ARG A 124 18.51 -6.92 7.24
CA ARG A 124 18.73 -8.23 7.91
C ARG A 124 19.20 -8.13 9.35
N ALA A 125 19.15 -6.97 9.96
CA ALA A 125 19.60 -6.76 11.31
C ALA A 125 18.71 -7.50 12.32
N GLY A 126 19.32 -8.06 13.36
CA GLY A 126 18.58 -8.57 14.51
C GLY A 126 17.88 -7.43 15.28
N PRO A 127 17.02 -7.76 16.27
CA PRO A 127 16.24 -6.75 17.00
C PRO A 127 17.08 -5.60 17.58
N ASP A 128 18.25 -5.88 18.11
CA ASP A 128 19.12 -4.86 18.73
C ASP A 128 19.73 -3.92 17.69
N ALA A 129 20.18 -4.45 16.56
CA ALA A 129 20.70 -3.63 15.47
C ALA A 129 19.58 -2.82 14.79
N THR A 130 18.36 -3.35 14.70
CA THR A 130 17.19 -2.61 14.24
C THR A 130 16.87 -1.46 15.19
N THR A 131 16.92 -1.69 16.50
CA THR A 131 16.73 -0.65 17.52
C THR A 131 17.76 0.46 17.36
N ALA A 132 19.05 0.13 17.30
CA ALA A 132 20.12 1.11 17.13
C ALA A 132 19.97 1.93 15.84
N ALA A 133 19.57 1.29 14.73
CA ALA A 133 19.33 1.98 13.46
C ALA A 133 18.15 2.96 13.54
N VAL A 134 17.06 2.57 14.19
CA VAL A 134 15.87 3.41 14.37
C VAL A 134 16.17 4.57 15.35
N GLU A 135 16.89 4.32 16.43
CA GLU A 135 17.34 5.38 17.36
C GLU A 135 18.26 6.40 16.67
N ARG A 136 19.13 5.93 15.74
CA ARG A 136 19.91 6.82 14.88
C ARG A 136 19.00 7.71 14.03
N VAL A 137 17.95 7.13 13.42
CA VAL A 137 16.95 7.89 12.64
C VAL A 137 16.32 8.97 13.52
N TRP A 138 15.76 8.62 14.67
CA TRP A 138 15.10 9.59 15.56
C TRP A 138 16.04 10.71 16.00
N ARG A 139 17.24 10.36 16.39
CA ARG A 139 18.25 11.34 16.84
C ARG A 139 18.62 12.32 15.73
N LEU A 140 18.95 11.84 14.52
CA LEU A 140 19.41 12.70 13.43
C LEU A 140 18.27 13.49 12.78
N ALA A 141 17.11 12.89 12.60
CA ALA A 141 15.93 13.58 12.11
C ALA A 141 15.29 14.50 13.17
N ARG A 142 15.69 14.39 14.44
CA ARG A 142 15.09 15.09 15.58
C ARG A 142 13.58 14.85 15.66
N LEU A 143 13.20 13.60 15.60
CA LEU A 143 11.82 13.11 15.74
C LEU A 143 11.72 12.22 16.97
N VAL A 144 10.50 12.04 17.46
CA VAL A 144 10.17 11.07 18.51
C VAL A 144 9.31 9.93 17.90
N PRO A 145 9.25 8.75 18.51
CA PRO A 145 8.48 7.62 17.98
C PRO A 145 7.03 7.97 17.65
N GLU A 146 6.36 8.78 18.48
CA GLU A 146 4.97 9.20 18.35
C GLU A 146 4.72 10.08 17.12
N GLN A 147 5.77 10.64 16.52
CA GLN A 147 5.72 11.39 15.27
C GLN A 147 5.98 10.49 14.04
N CYS A 148 6.31 9.22 14.26
CA CYS A 148 6.71 8.30 13.20
C CYS A 148 5.67 7.21 13.00
N ASP A 149 5.23 7.03 11.75
CA ASP A 149 4.53 5.81 11.32
C ASP A 149 5.57 4.76 10.92
N LEU A 150 5.40 3.53 11.36
CA LEU A 150 6.24 2.41 10.93
C LEU A 150 5.59 1.69 9.75
N LEU A 151 6.31 1.55 8.66
CA LEU A 151 5.93 0.77 7.49
C LEU A 151 6.87 -0.44 7.35
N LEU A 152 6.37 -1.62 7.66
CA LEU A 152 7.07 -2.89 7.43
C LEU A 152 6.79 -3.36 6.00
N ASP A 153 7.79 -3.30 5.15
CA ASP A 153 7.69 -3.60 3.74
C ASP A 153 8.28 -4.99 3.44
N ALA A 154 7.42 -5.94 3.11
CA ALA A 154 7.80 -7.31 2.79
C ALA A 154 8.37 -7.49 1.38
N GLY A 155 8.28 -6.45 0.52
CA GLY A 155 8.62 -6.59 -0.90
C GLY A 155 7.59 -7.42 -1.66
N ASP A 156 8.01 -8.11 -2.73
CA ASP A 156 7.11 -8.97 -3.49
C ASP A 156 6.75 -10.24 -2.72
N VAL A 157 5.45 -10.53 -2.71
CA VAL A 157 4.84 -11.74 -2.13
C VAL A 157 3.85 -12.28 -3.16
N CYS A 158 4.36 -13.04 -4.13
CA CYS A 158 3.61 -13.49 -5.30
C CYS A 158 3.15 -14.95 -5.23
N CYS A 159 3.51 -15.67 -4.16
CA CYS A 159 3.12 -17.07 -3.97
C CYS A 159 3.04 -17.47 -2.49
N ALA A 160 2.48 -18.66 -2.24
CA ALA A 160 2.38 -19.20 -0.87
C ALA A 160 3.73 -19.41 -0.18
N ALA A 161 4.81 -19.64 -0.94
CA ALA A 161 6.15 -19.79 -0.38
C ALA A 161 6.65 -18.45 0.18
N ASP A 162 6.41 -17.35 -0.53
CA ASP A 162 6.78 -16.01 -0.08
C ASP A 162 6.05 -15.65 1.22
N VAL A 163 4.75 -15.97 1.32
CA VAL A 163 3.96 -15.78 2.56
C VAL A 163 4.61 -16.55 3.72
N ARG A 164 4.96 -17.82 3.51
CA ARG A 164 5.61 -18.64 4.57
C ARG A 164 6.94 -18.08 5.04
N LEU A 165 7.67 -17.39 4.16
CA LEU A 165 8.95 -16.74 4.51
C LEU A 165 8.76 -15.37 5.16
N ALA A 166 7.80 -14.58 4.69
CA ALA A 166 7.57 -13.22 5.16
C ALA A 166 6.85 -13.17 6.52
N GLU A 167 5.81 -13.99 6.72
CA GLU A 167 4.97 -13.95 7.92
C GLU A 167 5.75 -14.08 9.22
N PRO A 168 6.65 -15.07 9.44
CA PRO A 168 7.37 -15.19 10.70
C PRO A 168 8.32 -14.02 10.96
N ARG A 169 8.89 -13.42 9.90
CA ARG A 169 9.77 -12.25 10.00
C ARG A 169 8.98 -11.03 10.42
N LEU A 170 7.84 -10.80 9.78
CA LEU A 170 6.93 -9.70 10.11
C LEU A 170 6.41 -9.82 11.55
N ARG A 171 6.01 -11.02 12.01
CA ARG A 171 5.56 -11.22 13.40
C ARG A 171 6.65 -10.83 14.40
N ARG A 172 7.92 -11.23 14.18
CA ARG A 172 9.04 -10.81 15.05
C ARG A 172 9.26 -9.30 15.05
N LEU A 173 9.17 -8.65 13.87
CA LEU A 173 9.30 -7.20 13.77
C LEU A 173 8.12 -6.47 14.41
N LEU A 174 6.91 -7.00 14.32
CA LEU A 174 5.73 -6.44 14.98
C LEU A 174 5.84 -6.58 16.51
N GLU A 175 6.36 -7.69 17.00
CA GLU A 175 6.67 -7.85 18.43
C GLU A 175 7.75 -6.86 18.89
N TRP A 176 8.80 -6.68 18.11
CA TRP A 176 9.81 -5.64 18.36
C TRP A 176 9.18 -4.24 18.34
N ALA A 177 8.36 -3.92 17.36
CA ALA A 177 7.75 -2.62 17.21
C ALA A 177 6.87 -2.21 18.41
N ARG A 178 6.26 -3.17 19.12
CA ARG A 178 5.47 -2.91 20.34
C ARG A 178 6.25 -2.30 21.49
N ARG A 179 7.59 -2.37 21.45
CA ARG A 179 8.45 -1.75 22.46
C ARG A 179 8.57 -0.24 22.32
N HIS A 180 8.06 0.32 21.23
CA HIS A 180 8.17 1.74 20.92
C HIS A 180 6.78 2.34 20.64
N ALA A 181 6.62 3.61 20.99
CA ALA A 181 5.36 4.34 20.87
C ALA A 181 5.13 4.87 19.43
N TRP A 182 5.16 4.00 18.43
CA TRP A 182 4.85 4.38 17.05
C TRP A 182 3.47 5.02 16.93
N ARG A 183 3.37 6.06 16.10
CA ARG A 183 2.10 6.70 15.77
C ARG A 183 1.11 5.73 15.13
N SER A 184 1.56 4.96 14.16
CA SER A 184 0.85 3.83 13.55
C SER A 184 1.84 2.79 13.03
N VAL A 185 1.35 1.56 12.81
CA VAL A 185 2.15 0.49 12.19
C VAL A 185 1.35 -0.13 11.05
N SER A 186 1.96 -0.24 9.88
CA SER A 186 1.36 -0.87 8.70
C SER A 186 2.30 -1.92 8.11
N VAL A 187 1.73 -2.92 7.46
CA VAL A 187 2.47 -3.94 6.69
C VAL A 187 2.11 -3.78 5.22
N ALA A 188 3.14 -3.72 4.36
CA ALA A 188 2.95 -3.67 2.92
C ALA A 188 3.63 -4.86 2.23
N ALA A 189 3.02 -5.34 1.15
CA ALA A 189 3.57 -6.37 0.27
C ALA A 189 3.07 -6.18 -1.16
N GLY A 190 3.89 -6.53 -2.17
CA GLY A 190 3.50 -6.54 -3.58
C GLY A 190 2.94 -7.91 -3.98
N GLY A 191 1.69 -7.97 -4.41
CA GLY A 191 1.07 -9.22 -4.88
C GLY A 191 1.10 -9.41 -6.41
N MET A 192 1.44 -8.36 -7.15
CA MET A 192 1.55 -8.42 -8.61
C MET A 192 2.95 -8.87 -9.01
N PRO A 193 3.09 -9.88 -9.88
CA PRO A 193 4.41 -10.32 -10.33
C PRO A 193 5.14 -9.19 -11.10
N PRO A 194 6.48 -9.18 -11.05
CA PRO A 194 7.29 -8.14 -11.70
C PRO A 194 7.07 -8.01 -13.21
N ALA A 195 6.67 -9.09 -13.87
CA ALA A 195 6.36 -9.10 -15.30
C ALA A 195 5.09 -9.89 -15.57
N VAL A 196 4.19 -9.28 -16.34
CA VAL A 196 2.97 -9.94 -16.84
C VAL A 196 3.08 -10.32 -18.32
N SER A 197 4.25 -10.07 -18.94
CA SER A 197 4.51 -10.34 -20.37
C SER A 197 4.41 -11.83 -20.72
N GLY A 198 4.71 -12.71 -19.78
CA GLY A 198 4.58 -14.16 -19.94
C GLY A 198 3.15 -14.70 -19.80
N LEU A 199 2.18 -13.89 -19.42
CA LEU A 199 0.79 -14.34 -19.31
C LEU A 199 0.12 -14.46 -20.70
N PRO A 200 -0.85 -15.36 -20.86
CA PRO A 200 -1.68 -15.46 -22.06
C PRO A 200 -2.28 -14.11 -22.48
N THR A 201 -2.57 -13.99 -23.78
CA THR A 201 -3.28 -12.83 -24.33
C THR A 201 -4.67 -13.25 -24.83
N ASP A 202 -5.57 -12.26 -24.95
CA ASP A 202 -6.92 -12.41 -25.47
C ASP A 202 -7.87 -13.21 -24.56
N GLU A 203 -7.45 -13.47 -23.32
CA GLU A 203 -8.24 -14.07 -22.26
C GLU A 203 -7.85 -13.47 -20.90
N PRO A 204 -8.77 -13.39 -19.91
CA PRO A 204 -8.44 -12.95 -18.56
C PRO A 204 -7.68 -14.02 -17.79
N VAL A 205 -6.61 -13.62 -17.12
CA VAL A 205 -5.80 -14.51 -16.26
C VAL A 205 -6.01 -14.12 -14.80
N ARG A 206 -6.37 -15.10 -13.98
CA ARG A 206 -6.53 -14.93 -12.54
C ARG A 206 -5.21 -15.19 -11.81
N LEU A 207 -4.80 -14.24 -10.99
CA LEU A 207 -3.67 -14.35 -10.07
C LEU A 207 -4.17 -14.14 -8.62
N ASP A 208 -3.68 -14.93 -7.68
CA ASP A 208 -4.07 -14.79 -6.27
C ASP A 208 -3.45 -13.53 -5.66
N ARG A 209 -4.16 -12.86 -4.76
CA ARG A 209 -3.66 -11.73 -3.97
C ARG A 209 -2.93 -12.22 -2.73
N TRP A 210 -1.67 -12.63 -2.90
CA TRP A 210 -0.84 -13.13 -1.81
C TRP A 210 -0.44 -12.04 -0.82
N ASP A 211 -0.31 -10.78 -1.25
CA ASP A 211 -0.19 -9.58 -0.44
C ASP A 211 -1.33 -9.47 0.57
N TRP A 212 -2.56 -9.58 0.08
CA TRP A 212 -3.77 -9.53 0.87
C TRP A 212 -3.88 -10.70 1.86
N ARG A 213 -3.58 -11.92 1.40
CA ARG A 213 -3.56 -13.12 2.25
C ARG A 213 -2.50 -13.01 3.35
N LEU A 214 -1.33 -12.45 3.08
CA LEU A 214 -0.31 -12.20 4.08
C LEU A 214 -0.83 -11.23 5.15
N TRP A 215 -1.39 -10.10 4.74
CA TRP A 215 -1.95 -9.12 5.68
C TRP A 215 -3.09 -9.71 6.51
N GLN A 216 -4.00 -10.49 5.93
CA GLN A 216 -5.09 -11.15 6.67
C GLN A 216 -4.59 -12.02 7.82
N ARG A 217 -3.43 -12.69 7.65
CA ARG A 217 -2.79 -13.49 8.69
C ARG A 217 -2.21 -12.66 9.84
N LEU A 218 -1.99 -11.37 9.62
CA LEU A 218 -1.43 -10.41 10.57
C LEU A 218 -2.46 -9.41 11.10
N ALA A 219 -3.66 -9.40 10.55
CA ALA A 219 -4.69 -8.42 10.86
C ALA A 219 -5.10 -8.43 12.35
N ASP A 220 -5.02 -9.59 12.99
CA ASP A 220 -5.27 -9.76 14.44
C ASP A 220 -4.28 -8.99 15.33
N LEU A 221 -3.18 -8.51 14.76
CA LEU A 221 -2.18 -7.71 15.47
C LEU A 221 -2.46 -6.20 15.43
N GLY A 222 -3.56 -5.77 14.82
CA GLY A 222 -3.96 -4.36 14.75
C GLY A 222 -3.15 -3.52 13.76
N VAL A 223 -2.56 -4.13 12.73
CA VAL A 223 -1.72 -3.45 11.74
C VAL A 223 -2.53 -2.95 10.56
N GLY A 224 -2.19 -1.75 10.05
CA GLY A 224 -2.74 -1.21 8.81
C GLY A 224 -2.31 -2.02 7.58
N TYR A 225 -3.15 -1.98 6.53
CA TYR A 225 -2.86 -2.61 5.25
C TYR A 225 -2.06 -1.69 4.34
N GLY A 226 -1.11 -2.27 3.60
CA GLY A 226 -0.39 -1.63 2.50
C GLY A 226 -0.12 -2.61 1.38
N ASP A 227 0.08 -2.08 0.18
CA ASP A 227 0.48 -2.84 -1.00
C ASP A 227 1.28 -1.96 -1.98
N TYR A 228 1.48 -2.44 -3.20
CA TYR A 228 2.13 -1.71 -4.28
C TYR A 228 1.16 -1.31 -5.40
N GLY A 229 -0.12 -1.07 -5.03
CA GLY A 229 -1.16 -0.80 -6.00
C GLY A 229 -1.26 -1.95 -7.01
N VAL A 230 -1.35 -1.61 -8.29
CA VAL A 230 -1.35 -2.60 -9.37
C VAL A 230 0.06 -2.92 -9.90
N GLY A 231 1.11 -2.40 -9.25
CA GLY A 231 2.51 -2.61 -9.58
C GLY A 231 3.18 -3.74 -8.80
N SER A 232 4.48 -3.91 -9.03
CA SER A 232 5.37 -4.81 -8.30
C SER A 232 6.29 -4.03 -7.37
N ALA A 233 6.76 -4.65 -6.30
CA ALA A 233 7.74 -4.07 -5.39
C ALA A 233 9.15 -3.97 -6.00
N VAL A 234 9.43 -4.68 -7.10
CA VAL A 234 10.71 -4.60 -7.80
C VAL A 234 10.81 -3.28 -8.56
N PRO A 235 11.77 -2.41 -8.23
CA PRO A 235 11.97 -1.16 -8.97
C PRO A 235 12.22 -1.43 -10.46
N GLY A 236 11.53 -0.70 -11.34
CA GLY A 236 11.73 -0.81 -12.78
C GLY A 236 11.13 -2.07 -13.44
N ALA A 237 10.44 -2.93 -12.71
CA ALA A 237 9.82 -4.14 -13.25
C ALA A 237 8.83 -3.85 -14.40
N ASP A 238 8.12 -2.74 -14.34
CA ASP A 238 7.21 -2.28 -15.39
C ASP A 238 7.93 -1.49 -16.50
N GLN A 239 9.10 -1.91 -16.92
CA GLN A 239 9.85 -1.29 -18.01
C GLN A 239 9.02 -1.28 -19.32
N PRO A 240 9.15 -0.25 -20.17
CA PRO A 240 8.30 -0.03 -21.33
C PRO A 240 8.59 -0.95 -22.52
N GLY A 241 8.79 -2.24 -22.30
CA GLY A 241 9.06 -3.21 -23.38
C GLY A 241 7.82 -3.77 -24.04
N ASP A 242 6.83 -4.15 -23.28
CA ASP A 242 5.60 -4.76 -23.78
C ASP A 242 4.42 -3.82 -23.60
N ARG A 243 4.04 -3.16 -24.69
CA ARG A 243 2.95 -2.18 -24.70
C ARG A 243 1.63 -2.76 -25.21
N LEU A 244 1.39 -4.04 -24.94
CA LEU A 244 0.07 -4.59 -25.22
C LEU A 244 -0.99 -3.91 -24.34
N PRO A 245 -2.21 -3.70 -24.84
CA PRO A 245 -3.33 -3.28 -24.02
C PRO A 245 -3.46 -4.18 -22.80
N THR A 246 -3.30 -3.62 -21.60
CA THR A 246 -3.29 -4.38 -20.35
C THR A 246 -4.05 -3.64 -19.26
N VAL A 247 -5.03 -4.30 -18.64
CA VAL A 247 -5.73 -3.85 -17.43
C VAL A 247 -5.50 -4.87 -16.33
N ARG A 248 -5.08 -4.42 -15.17
CA ARG A 248 -4.93 -5.21 -13.94
C ARG A 248 -6.09 -4.87 -13.03
N TYR A 249 -7.02 -5.79 -12.88
CA TYR A 249 -8.29 -5.56 -12.22
C TYR A 249 -8.36 -6.29 -10.89
N THR A 250 -8.63 -5.57 -9.82
CA THR A 250 -8.61 -6.08 -8.43
C THR A 250 -9.96 -6.64 -8.04
N THR A 251 -9.96 -7.78 -7.37
CA THR A 251 -11.10 -8.35 -6.66
C THR A 251 -10.73 -8.70 -5.22
N ASP A 252 -11.65 -9.23 -4.44
CA ASP A 252 -11.42 -9.50 -3.01
C ASP A 252 -10.20 -10.40 -2.75
N ASP A 253 -10.02 -11.45 -3.55
CA ASP A 253 -8.99 -12.47 -3.35
C ASP A 253 -8.04 -12.65 -4.55
N ALA A 254 -8.27 -11.94 -5.64
CA ALA A 254 -7.55 -12.12 -6.88
C ALA A 254 -7.29 -10.82 -7.65
N TRP A 255 -6.28 -10.89 -8.47
CA TRP A 255 -6.05 -10.01 -9.59
C TRP A 255 -6.57 -10.68 -10.84
N TRP A 256 -7.28 -9.94 -11.70
CA TRP A 256 -7.62 -10.34 -13.05
C TRP A 256 -6.80 -9.52 -14.02
N VAL A 257 -5.87 -10.17 -14.74
CA VAL A 257 -5.02 -9.51 -15.74
C VAL A 257 -5.65 -9.72 -17.11
N TYR A 258 -6.12 -8.64 -17.69
CA TYR A 258 -6.64 -8.57 -19.04
C TYR A 258 -5.55 -8.05 -19.94
N ARG A 259 -5.09 -8.86 -20.89
CA ARG A 259 -4.00 -8.54 -21.79
C ARG A 259 -4.37 -8.96 -23.21
N TRP A 260 -4.47 -7.99 -24.12
CA TRP A 260 -4.93 -8.25 -25.49
C TRP A 260 -3.84 -8.07 -26.50
N SER A 261 -3.75 -9.03 -27.45
CA SER A 261 -2.82 -9.00 -28.57
C SER A 261 -3.18 -7.87 -29.55
N ARG A 262 -2.16 -7.37 -30.25
CA ARG A 262 -2.37 -6.47 -31.39
C ARG A 262 -2.47 -7.29 -32.66
N ARG A 263 -3.61 -7.27 -33.31
CA ARG A 263 -3.78 -7.91 -34.62
C ARG A 263 -3.86 -6.85 -35.69
N GLY A 264 -2.80 -6.76 -36.51
CA GLY A 264 -2.80 -6.12 -37.84
C GLY A 264 -3.26 -4.65 -37.88
N GLY A 265 -2.69 -3.76 -37.09
CA GLY A 265 -3.07 -2.37 -37.15
C GLY A 265 -2.82 -1.57 -35.89
N ARG A 266 -3.43 -0.41 -35.76
CA ARG A 266 -3.16 0.58 -34.74
C ARG A 266 -3.73 0.27 -33.33
N GLY A 267 -4.24 -0.93 -33.07
CA GLY A 267 -4.54 -1.44 -31.74
C GLY A 267 -5.77 -0.88 -31.03
N ASP A 268 -6.45 0.10 -31.58
CA ASP A 268 -7.55 0.80 -30.91
C ASP A 268 -8.78 -0.10 -30.70
N ASP A 269 -9.11 -0.93 -31.70
CA ASP A 269 -10.28 -1.80 -31.65
C ASP A 269 -10.14 -2.93 -30.61
N ARG A 270 -8.90 -3.40 -30.38
CA ARG A 270 -8.64 -4.50 -29.46
C ARG A 270 -8.76 -4.08 -28.00
N PHE A 271 -8.46 -2.83 -27.67
CA PHE A 271 -8.69 -2.31 -26.32
C PHE A 271 -10.18 -2.21 -26.00
N ALA A 272 -11.01 -1.84 -26.96
CA ALA A 272 -12.46 -1.88 -26.77
C ALA A 272 -12.99 -3.31 -26.54
N ASP A 273 -12.39 -4.33 -27.19
CA ASP A 273 -12.72 -5.74 -26.94
C ASP A 273 -12.33 -6.15 -25.53
N LEU A 274 -11.14 -5.78 -25.06
CA LEU A 274 -10.70 -5.99 -23.68
C LEU A 274 -11.70 -5.37 -22.69
N CYS A 275 -12.07 -4.10 -22.89
CA CYS A 275 -13.02 -3.41 -22.02
C CYS A 275 -14.39 -4.09 -22.02
N ARG A 276 -14.90 -4.54 -23.19
CA ARG A 276 -16.16 -5.29 -23.28
C ARG A 276 -16.08 -6.60 -22.52
N ALA A 277 -14.98 -7.36 -22.65
CA ALA A 277 -14.76 -8.60 -21.91
C ALA A 277 -14.78 -8.36 -20.39
N LEU A 278 -14.12 -7.29 -19.91
CA LEU A 278 -14.07 -6.95 -18.49
C LEU A 278 -15.45 -6.51 -17.97
N VAL A 279 -16.16 -5.63 -18.67
CA VAL A 279 -17.49 -5.14 -18.25
C VAL A 279 -18.52 -6.26 -18.21
N SER A 280 -18.34 -7.30 -19.01
CA SER A 280 -19.22 -8.48 -19.04
C SER A 280 -18.80 -9.59 -18.07
N ALA A 281 -17.70 -9.41 -17.34
CA ALA A 281 -17.18 -10.44 -16.45
C ALA A 281 -18.02 -10.55 -15.16
N PRO A 282 -18.14 -11.76 -14.56
CA PRO A 282 -18.89 -11.94 -13.30
C PRO A 282 -18.37 -11.13 -12.11
N HIS A 283 -17.10 -10.75 -12.16
CA HIS A 283 -16.44 -9.95 -11.11
C HIS A 283 -16.49 -8.43 -11.35
N TRP A 284 -17.22 -7.99 -12.38
CA TRP A 284 -17.50 -6.57 -12.56
C TRP A 284 -18.37 -6.06 -11.40
N PRO A 285 -18.05 -4.87 -10.79
CA PRO A 285 -18.76 -4.41 -9.59
C PRO A 285 -20.24 -4.10 -9.88
N ALA A 286 -21.10 -4.34 -8.89
CA ALA A 286 -22.53 -4.06 -9.01
C ALA A 286 -22.84 -2.58 -9.26
N ALA A 287 -21.99 -1.65 -8.76
CA ALA A 287 -22.10 -0.22 -9.03
C ALA A 287 -21.69 0.16 -10.47
N GLY A 288 -21.10 -0.78 -11.21
CA GLY A 288 -20.73 -0.55 -12.61
C GLY A 288 -19.72 0.58 -12.78
N ALA A 289 -20.02 1.50 -13.70
CA ALA A 289 -19.19 2.67 -14.02
C ALA A 289 -19.03 3.65 -12.83
N ASP A 290 -19.94 3.63 -11.88
CA ASP A 290 -19.94 4.54 -10.73
C ASP A 290 -19.06 4.03 -9.57
N PHE A 291 -18.45 2.85 -9.72
CA PHE A 291 -17.59 2.28 -8.68
C PHE A 291 -16.29 3.08 -8.50
N SER A 292 -15.67 3.49 -9.60
CA SER A 292 -14.47 4.35 -9.60
C SER A 292 -14.35 5.14 -10.90
N TRP A 293 -13.51 6.17 -10.90
CA TRP A 293 -13.15 6.86 -12.14
C TRP A 293 -12.57 5.89 -13.21
N GLY A 294 -11.76 4.92 -12.77
CA GLY A 294 -11.22 3.89 -13.66
C GLY A 294 -12.29 3.05 -14.31
N ASP A 295 -13.32 2.64 -13.56
CA ASP A 295 -14.45 1.86 -14.09
C ASP A 295 -15.29 2.67 -15.06
N HIS A 296 -15.51 3.96 -14.78
CA HIS A 296 -16.16 4.88 -15.72
C HIS A 296 -15.43 4.94 -17.07
N GLU A 297 -14.13 5.10 -17.04
CA GLU A 297 -13.32 5.16 -18.24
C GLU A 297 -13.28 3.83 -19.01
N ILE A 298 -13.28 2.68 -18.31
CA ILE A 298 -13.36 1.35 -18.93
C ILE A 298 -14.70 1.18 -19.65
N VAL A 299 -15.83 1.53 -19.01
CA VAL A 299 -17.15 1.48 -19.67
C VAL A 299 -17.20 2.39 -20.88
N ARG A 300 -16.64 3.60 -20.78
CA ARG A 300 -16.56 4.52 -21.92
C ARG A 300 -15.80 3.91 -23.10
N ARG A 301 -14.70 3.18 -22.85
CA ARG A 301 -13.89 2.53 -23.89
C ARG A 301 -14.53 1.24 -24.44
N ALA A 302 -15.39 0.58 -23.67
CA ALA A 302 -16.15 -0.56 -24.18
C ALA A 302 -17.10 -0.15 -25.33
N ARG A 303 -17.45 1.13 -25.43
CA ARG A 303 -18.27 1.69 -26.52
C ARG A 303 -17.41 1.95 -27.76
N ARG A 304 -17.99 1.72 -28.95
CA ARG A 304 -17.30 2.05 -30.20
C ARG A 304 -17.03 3.55 -30.31
N GLY A 305 -15.88 3.92 -30.91
CA GLY A 305 -15.48 5.30 -31.15
C GLY A 305 -14.77 6.01 -30.01
N ALA A 306 -14.64 5.40 -28.83
CA ALA A 306 -13.76 5.91 -27.81
C ALA A 306 -12.32 5.44 -28.08
N GLY A 307 -11.34 6.35 -28.05
CA GLY A 307 -9.92 5.99 -28.27
C GLY A 307 -9.41 5.01 -27.21
N ALA A 308 -8.42 4.20 -27.56
CA ALA A 308 -7.86 3.16 -26.68
C ALA A 308 -7.14 3.71 -25.43
N GLY A 309 -6.71 4.97 -25.46
CA GLY A 309 -5.79 5.52 -24.46
C GLY A 309 -4.35 5.02 -24.66
N SER A 310 -3.56 5.12 -23.63
CA SER A 310 -2.15 4.74 -23.59
C SER A 310 -1.87 3.79 -22.42
N ALA A 311 -0.67 3.23 -22.35
CA ALA A 311 -0.25 2.43 -21.22
C ALA A 311 -0.37 3.17 -19.86
N SER A 312 -0.10 4.48 -19.83
CA SER A 312 -0.32 5.32 -18.64
C SER A 312 -1.78 5.41 -18.25
N ASN A 313 -2.68 5.55 -19.23
CA ASN A 313 -4.12 5.58 -18.96
C ASN A 313 -4.61 4.23 -18.41
N TRP A 314 -4.16 3.11 -18.98
CA TRP A 314 -4.55 1.79 -18.50
C TRP A 314 -4.06 1.54 -17.06
N ALA A 315 -2.85 1.99 -16.75
CA ALA A 315 -2.32 1.96 -15.38
C ALA A 315 -3.16 2.85 -14.45
N ALA A 316 -3.53 4.07 -14.89
CA ALA A 316 -4.35 4.99 -14.11
C ALA A 316 -5.72 4.40 -13.78
N TRP A 317 -6.40 3.82 -14.77
CA TRP A 317 -7.72 3.22 -14.56
C TRP A 317 -7.65 1.98 -13.68
N SER A 318 -6.63 1.14 -13.86
CA SER A 318 -6.38 -0.02 -12.99
C SER A 318 -6.11 0.41 -11.54
N THR A 319 -5.28 1.46 -11.35
CA THR A 319 -4.95 1.99 -10.02
C THR A 319 -6.17 2.64 -9.37
N SER A 320 -6.95 3.44 -10.10
CA SER A 320 -8.19 4.04 -9.59
C SER A 320 -9.17 2.99 -9.07
N HIS A 321 -9.44 1.95 -9.88
CA HIS A 321 -10.27 0.83 -9.44
C HIS A 321 -9.70 0.14 -8.20
N HIS A 322 -8.39 -0.15 -8.20
CA HIS A 322 -7.73 -0.82 -7.09
C HIS A 322 -7.86 -0.04 -5.77
N LEU A 323 -7.58 1.25 -5.77
CA LEU A 323 -7.70 2.10 -4.59
C LEU A 323 -9.13 2.11 -4.04
N ALA A 324 -10.12 2.28 -4.92
CA ALA A 324 -11.54 2.25 -4.55
C ALA A 324 -11.93 0.87 -3.98
N HIS A 325 -11.50 -0.22 -4.63
CA HIS A 325 -11.81 -1.59 -4.19
C HIS A 325 -11.23 -1.90 -2.80
N VAL A 326 -9.96 -1.58 -2.57
CA VAL A 326 -9.30 -1.81 -1.27
C VAL A 326 -9.99 -1.00 -0.18
N LEU A 327 -10.25 0.29 -0.41
CA LEU A 327 -10.93 1.15 0.57
C LEU A 327 -12.33 0.63 0.88
N ALA A 328 -13.12 0.27 -0.12
CA ALA A 328 -14.45 -0.32 0.06
C ALA A 328 -14.37 -1.65 0.84
N THR A 329 -13.37 -2.48 0.56
CA THR A 329 -13.18 -3.76 1.24
C THR A 329 -12.77 -3.59 2.71
N LEU A 330 -11.92 -2.62 3.02
CA LEU A 330 -11.52 -2.30 4.39
C LEU A 330 -12.64 -1.62 5.20
N ALA A 331 -13.56 -0.93 4.53
CA ALA A 331 -14.70 -0.25 5.15
C ALA A 331 -15.91 -1.15 5.41
N ARG A 332 -15.98 -2.38 4.84
CA ARG A 332 -17.14 -3.29 4.98
C ARG A 332 -17.43 -3.59 6.45
N PRO A 333 -18.68 -3.34 6.95
CA PRO A 333 -19.11 -3.77 8.28
C PRO A 333 -19.21 -5.31 8.31
N GLY A 334 -18.81 -5.93 9.42
CA GLY A 334 -18.92 -7.39 9.61
C GLY A 334 -17.65 -8.18 9.31
N ARG A 335 -16.56 -7.58 8.91
CA ARG A 335 -15.24 -8.13 9.17
C ARG A 335 -15.06 -8.13 10.67
N GLU A 336 -14.91 -9.31 11.25
CA GLU A 336 -14.73 -9.56 12.68
C GLU A 336 -13.96 -8.41 13.32
N ALA A 337 -14.52 -7.85 14.39
CA ALA A 337 -14.20 -6.60 15.06
C ALA A 337 -12.84 -6.04 14.62
N ARG A 338 -12.82 -4.83 14.00
CA ARG A 338 -11.56 -4.16 13.68
C ARG A 338 -10.62 -4.43 14.82
N PRO A 339 -9.48 -5.10 14.59
CA PRO A 339 -8.54 -5.33 15.68
C PRO A 339 -8.31 -4.00 16.36
N GLU A 340 -8.25 -3.98 17.68
CA GLU A 340 -7.96 -2.75 18.41
C GLU A 340 -6.77 -2.06 17.73
N PRO A 341 -6.83 -0.73 17.53
CA PRO A 341 -5.75 -0.02 16.86
C PRO A 341 -4.43 -0.32 17.57
N TRP A 342 -3.35 -0.35 16.82
CA TRP A 342 -2.01 -0.63 17.33
C TRP A 342 -1.76 0.11 18.65
N ARG A 343 -1.54 -0.63 19.73
CA ARG A 343 -1.18 -0.09 21.05
C ARG A 343 0.26 -0.47 21.36
N SER A 344 1.13 0.51 21.46
CA SER A 344 2.47 0.34 22.01
C SER A 344 2.39 -0.04 23.48
N GLY A 345 3.29 -0.91 23.93
CA GLY A 345 3.45 -1.22 25.36
C GLY A 345 2.56 -2.32 25.94
N GLN A 346 1.66 -2.97 25.15
CA GLN A 346 0.96 -4.15 25.63
C GLN A 346 1.72 -5.43 25.25
N PRO A 347 2.13 -6.28 26.22
CA PRO A 347 2.57 -7.64 25.90
C PRO A 347 1.43 -8.39 25.21
N ALA A 348 1.76 -9.27 24.28
CA ALA A 348 0.78 -10.14 23.63
C ALA A 348 -0.02 -10.84 24.74
N ALA A 349 -1.36 -10.59 24.76
CA ALA A 349 -2.23 -11.25 25.71
C ALA A 349 -2.00 -12.75 25.58
N GLU A 350 -1.62 -13.39 26.69
CA GLU A 350 -1.60 -14.85 26.80
C GLU A 350 -3.01 -15.33 26.44
N ARG A 351 -3.18 -15.81 25.23
CA ARG A 351 -4.44 -16.42 24.80
C ARG A 351 -4.62 -17.65 25.63
N GLY A 352 -5.69 -17.67 26.42
CA GLY A 352 -6.03 -18.64 27.43
C GLY A 352 -5.75 -20.07 26.97
N ARG A 353 -4.90 -20.76 27.69
CA ARG A 353 -4.88 -22.22 27.68
C ARG A 353 -6.31 -22.69 27.98
N PRO A 354 -6.90 -23.58 27.20
CA PRO A 354 -8.18 -24.18 27.57
C PRO A 354 -8.01 -24.81 28.92
N ALA A 355 -8.90 -24.46 29.88
CA ALA A 355 -8.93 -25.00 31.20
C ALA A 355 -8.95 -26.54 31.12
N ARG A 356 -7.98 -27.19 31.73
CA ARG A 356 -7.99 -28.67 31.87
C ARG A 356 -9.24 -29.05 32.66
N PRO A 357 -10.04 -30.02 32.19
CA PRO A 357 -11.16 -30.49 32.99
C PRO A 357 -10.65 -31.10 34.32
N HIS A 358 -11.19 -30.60 35.42
CA HIS A 358 -10.99 -31.19 36.75
C HIS A 358 -11.42 -32.65 36.69
N ARG A 359 -10.48 -33.58 36.89
CA ARG A 359 -10.78 -34.98 37.23
C ARG A 359 -11.41 -34.98 38.60
N GLY A 360 -12.70 -35.27 38.64
CA GLY A 360 -13.43 -35.53 39.87
C GLY A 360 -12.78 -36.71 40.63
N GLY A 361 -12.51 -36.48 41.90
CA GLY A 361 -12.00 -37.53 42.79
C GLY A 361 -13.08 -38.57 43.07
N GLU A 362 -12.81 -39.82 42.73
CA GLU A 362 -13.57 -40.96 43.23
C GLU A 362 -13.30 -41.16 44.72
N THR A 363 -14.32 -40.92 45.53
CA THR A 363 -14.36 -41.34 46.94
C THR A 363 -14.56 -42.86 47.00
N ARG A 364 -13.52 -43.59 47.38
CA ARG A 364 -13.65 -44.97 47.82
C ARG A 364 -14.46 -45.00 49.12
N ARG A 365 -15.62 -45.64 49.12
CA ARG A 365 -16.25 -46.16 50.34
C ARG A 365 -15.70 -47.54 50.60
N ALA A 366 -15.17 -47.72 51.83
CA ALA A 366 -14.91 -49.01 52.40
C ALA A 366 -16.22 -49.57 53.00
N GLY A 367 -16.45 -50.82 52.79
CA GLY A 367 -17.45 -51.69 53.39
C GLY A 367 -17.14 -53.09 52.97
#